data_a133a5a7ce6d2b1e61c55fdccc6ef93e
#
_entry.id   a133a5a7ce6d2b1e61c55fdccc6ef93e
#
_cell.length_a   1.000
_cell.length_b   1.000
_cell.length_c   1.000
_cell.angle_alpha   90.00
_cell.angle_beta   90.00
_cell.angle_gamma   90.00
#
_symmetry.space_group_name_H-M   'P 1'
#
loop_
_entity.id
_entity.type
_entity.pdbx_description
1 polymer ?
#
loop_
_entity_poly.entity_id
_entity_poly.type
_entity_poly.pdbx_seq_one_letter_code
_entity_poly.pdbx_strand_id
1 'polypeptide(L)'
;MEIQHFTNLLRLFHLPPSNKLPYRDTKLTFPKYFATQLREVGVTFKVASRKCALNLDFQNGMLKIPHLKFQDTTEVLIQNILALEQCDYRRHADITDFYLILDHLINTSKDVDLLSNEGIIDNRLGDSNAVTSMINNLKKGIFRRDMNSNYYNLCEDLNEFYEKP
;
A
#
# COMPACT_ATOMS: atom_id res chain seq x y z
N MET A 1 10.08 21.78 -14.39
CA MET A 1 8.68 21.84 -14.82
C MET A 1 8.24 20.57 -15.53
N GLU A 2 8.98 20.06 -16.48
CA GLU A 2 8.64 18.81 -17.21
C GLU A 2 8.61 17.59 -16.31
N ILE A 3 9.54 17.44 -15.36
CA ILE A 3 9.62 16.31 -14.44
C ILE A 3 8.39 16.26 -13.51
N GLN A 4 7.91 17.40 -13.01
CA GLN A 4 6.71 17.46 -12.19
C GLN A 4 5.47 17.06 -12.95
N HIS A 5 5.32 17.49 -14.19
CA HIS A 5 4.20 17.13 -15.04
C HIS A 5 4.17 15.64 -15.35
N PHE A 6 5.33 15.06 -15.64
CA PHE A 6 5.44 13.63 -15.91
C PHE A 6 5.12 12.79 -14.67
N THR A 7 5.67 13.16 -13.51
CA THR A 7 5.39 12.48 -12.24
C THR A 7 3.91 12.58 -11.86
N ASN A 8 3.29 13.74 -12.07
CA ASN A 8 1.88 13.91 -11.82
C ASN A 8 1.03 13.04 -12.76
N LEU A 9 1.40 12.94 -14.02
CA LEU A 9 0.73 12.05 -14.97
C LEU A 9 0.81 10.59 -14.51
N LEU A 10 1.99 10.12 -14.10
CA LEU A 10 2.16 8.79 -13.55
C LEU A 10 1.31 8.57 -12.30
N ARG A 11 1.25 9.56 -11.43
CA ARG A 11 0.40 9.54 -10.24
C ARG A 11 -1.07 9.37 -10.61
N LEU A 12 -1.55 10.13 -11.59
CA LEU A 12 -2.95 10.07 -12.03
C LEU A 12 -3.35 8.70 -12.59
N PHE A 13 -2.42 7.97 -13.20
CA PHE A 13 -2.69 6.60 -13.67
C PHE A 13 -2.95 5.62 -12.53
N HIS A 14 -2.47 5.90 -11.32
CA HIS A 14 -2.67 5.04 -10.15
C HIS A 14 -3.93 5.41 -9.35
N LEU A 15 -4.49 6.60 -9.57
CA LEU A 15 -5.64 7.07 -8.82
C LEU A 15 -6.95 6.70 -9.51
N PRO A 16 -8.02 6.43 -8.72
CA PRO A 16 -9.36 6.33 -9.28
C PRO A 16 -9.84 7.71 -9.77
N PRO A 17 -10.90 7.77 -10.56
CA PRO A 17 -11.51 9.04 -10.95
C PRO A 17 -11.78 9.93 -9.72
N SER A 18 -11.57 11.24 -9.86
CA SER A 18 -11.63 12.18 -8.75
C SER A 18 -12.98 12.17 -8.00
N ASN A 19 -14.08 11.84 -8.69
CA ASN A 19 -15.40 11.71 -8.08
C ASN A 19 -15.57 10.43 -7.23
N LYS A 20 -14.61 9.50 -7.27
CA LYS A 20 -14.63 8.25 -6.49
C LYS A 20 -13.59 8.25 -5.38
N LEU A 21 -12.84 9.34 -5.22
CA LEU A 21 -11.88 9.44 -4.11
C LEU A 21 -12.65 9.60 -2.79
N PRO A 22 -12.38 8.75 -1.80
CA PRO A 22 -13.01 8.89 -0.49
C PRO A 22 -12.53 10.16 0.20
N TYR A 23 -13.33 10.67 1.13
CA TYR A 23 -12.89 11.77 1.96
C TYR A 23 -11.78 11.31 2.90
N ARG A 24 -11.04 12.27 3.45
CA ARG A 24 -9.94 11.95 4.37
C ARG A 24 -10.42 12.02 5.81
N ASP A 25 -10.01 11.02 6.59
CA ASP A 25 -10.24 10.99 8.02
C ASP A 25 -9.12 11.77 8.72
N THR A 26 -9.46 12.47 9.81
CA THR A 26 -8.48 13.17 10.64
C THR A 26 -7.70 12.22 11.56
N LYS A 27 -8.02 10.94 11.54
CA LYS A 27 -7.37 9.91 12.32
C LYS A 27 -6.46 9.06 11.47
N LEU A 28 -5.42 8.52 12.08
CA LEU A 28 -4.51 7.55 11.48
C LEU A 28 -4.62 6.22 12.19
N THR A 29 -4.70 5.14 11.43
CA THR A 29 -4.48 3.80 11.94
C THR A 29 -3.80 2.97 10.86
N PHE A 30 -2.90 2.09 11.26
CA PHE A 30 -2.19 1.21 10.36
C PHE A 30 -2.34 -0.24 10.85
N PRO A 31 -2.13 -1.23 9.96
CA PRO A 31 -2.09 -2.62 10.40
C PRO A 31 -1.03 -2.80 11.50
N LYS A 32 -1.43 -3.36 12.62
CA LYS A 32 -0.53 -3.66 13.75
C LYS A 32 0.23 -4.97 13.54
N TYR A 33 -0.24 -5.79 12.59
CA TYR A 33 0.24 -7.15 12.38
C TYR A 33 0.68 -7.35 10.94
N PHE A 34 1.77 -8.09 10.75
CA PHE A 34 2.33 -8.38 9.44
C PHE A 34 1.51 -9.42 8.70
N ALA A 35 1.71 -9.54 7.40
CA ALA A 35 0.99 -10.49 6.57
C ALA A 35 1.08 -11.94 7.09
N THR A 36 2.27 -12.38 7.51
CA THR A 36 2.46 -13.72 8.07
C THR A 36 1.66 -13.92 9.36
N GLN A 37 1.63 -12.92 10.25
CA GLN A 37 0.85 -12.97 11.48
C GLN A 37 -0.65 -13.01 11.20
N LEU A 38 -1.11 -12.19 10.25
CA LEU A 38 -2.51 -12.17 9.84
C LEU A 38 -2.94 -13.53 9.27
N ARG A 39 -2.07 -14.19 8.50
CA ARG A 39 -2.33 -15.53 8.01
C ARG A 39 -2.51 -16.55 9.13
N GLU A 40 -1.74 -16.45 10.19
CA GLU A 40 -1.82 -17.37 11.36
C GLU A 40 -3.19 -17.34 12.02
N VAL A 41 -3.89 -16.20 11.99
CA VAL A 41 -5.24 -16.06 12.53
C VAL A 41 -6.35 -16.28 11.51
N GLY A 42 -5.99 -16.72 10.30
CA GLY A 42 -6.97 -17.11 9.28
C GLY A 42 -7.27 -16.09 8.19
N VAL A 43 -6.52 -14.98 8.13
CA VAL A 43 -6.66 -14.05 7.00
C VAL A 43 -6.15 -14.72 5.72
N THR A 44 -6.94 -14.69 4.67
CA THR A 44 -6.53 -15.11 3.33
C THR A 44 -6.19 -13.89 2.47
N PHE A 45 -5.26 -14.06 1.54
CA PHE A 45 -4.79 -12.99 0.67
C PHE A 45 -5.10 -13.31 -0.77
N LYS A 46 -5.64 -12.35 -1.51
CA LYS A 46 -5.93 -12.49 -2.94
C LYS A 46 -5.57 -11.24 -3.72
N VAL A 47 -5.29 -11.42 -5.01
CA VAL A 47 -5.09 -10.29 -5.93
C VAL A 47 -6.43 -9.60 -6.14
N ALA A 48 -6.46 -8.28 -5.95
CA ALA A 48 -7.63 -7.46 -6.23
C ALA A 48 -7.87 -7.37 -7.74
N SER A 49 -9.11 -7.05 -8.14
CA SER A 49 -9.44 -6.83 -9.55
C SER A 49 -8.62 -5.67 -10.11
N ARG A 50 -8.28 -5.73 -11.41
CA ARG A 50 -7.40 -4.76 -12.09
C ARG A 50 -8.01 -3.37 -12.30
N LYS A 51 -9.20 -3.10 -11.78
CA LYS A 51 -9.92 -1.83 -12.01
C LYS A 51 -9.29 -0.61 -11.37
N CYS A 52 -8.51 -0.80 -10.30
CA CYS A 52 -7.82 0.29 -9.62
C CYS A 52 -6.54 -0.22 -8.97
N ALA A 53 -5.43 0.46 -9.23
CA ALA A 53 -4.12 0.08 -8.70
C ALA A 53 -3.98 0.29 -7.18
N LEU A 54 -4.92 1.01 -6.56
CA LEU A 54 -4.91 1.31 -5.12
C LEU A 54 -6.06 0.64 -4.36
N ASN A 55 -6.74 -0.32 -4.98
CA ASN A 55 -7.91 -0.95 -4.37
C ASN A 55 -7.50 -2.01 -3.34
N LEU A 56 -7.56 -1.64 -2.07
CA LEU A 56 -7.47 -2.56 -0.94
C LEU A 56 -8.87 -2.86 -0.44
N ASP A 57 -9.19 -4.12 -0.22
CA ASP A 57 -10.49 -4.54 0.27
C ASP A 57 -10.31 -5.68 1.28
N PHE A 58 -11.01 -5.59 2.41
CA PHE A 58 -11.00 -6.62 3.43
C PHE A 58 -12.43 -6.99 3.82
N GLN A 59 -12.84 -8.21 3.48
CA GLN A 59 -14.17 -8.72 3.76
C GLN A 59 -14.09 -10.21 4.08
N ASN A 60 -14.84 -10.65 5.08
CA ASN A 60 -14.98 -12.07 5.42
C ASN A 60 -13.63 -12.79 5.62
N GLY A 61 -12.67 -12.10 6.26
CA GLY A 61 -11.34 -12.65 6.50
C GLY A 61 -10.44 -12.71 5.27
N MET A 62 -10.83 -12.09 4.18
CA MET A 62 -10.06 -12.06 2.94
C MET A 62 -9.57 -10.64 2.65
N LEU A 63 -8.25 -10.46 2.57
CA LEU A 63 -7.62 -9.21 2.18
C LEU A 63 -7.23 -9.28 0.71
N LYS A 64 -7.82 -8.42 -0.09
CA LYS A 64 -7.49 -8.25 -1.51
C LYS A 64 -6.53 -7.09 -1.67
N ILE A 65 -5.40 -7.36 -2.32
CA ILE A 65 -4.34 -6.39 -2.58
C ILE A 65 -4.11 -6.32 -4.09
N PRO A 66 -3.96 -5.13 -4.69
CA PRO A 66 -3.64 -5.02 -6.11
C PRO A 66 -2.34 -5.74 -6.45
N HIS A 67 -2.22 -6.21 -7.68
CA HIS A 67 -0.98 -6.80 -8.17
C HIS A 67 0.14 -5.76 -8.12
N LEU A 68 1.28 -6.13 -7.52
CA LEU A 68 2.43 -5.25 -7.30
C LEU A 68 3.65 -5.83 -7.98
N LYS A 69 4.24 -5.07 -8.89
CA LYS A 69 5.48 -5.44 -9.58
C LYS A 69 6.64 -4.61 -9.02
N PHE A 70 7.65 -5.28 -8.50
CA PHE A 70 8.85 -4.65 -7.99
C PHE A 70 10.04 -4.96 -8.89
N GLN A 71 10.59 -3.93 -9.51
CA GLN A 71 11.75 -3.98 -10.38
C GLN A 71 12.70 -2.82 -10.07
N ASP A 72 13.85 -2.75 -10.74
CA ASP A 72 14.91 -1.79 -10.41
C ASP A 72 14.45 -0.33 -10.44
N THR A 73 13.52 0.01 -11.34
CA THR A 73 13.00 1.38 -11.50
C THR A 73 11.88 1.74 -10.52
N THR A 74 11.31 0.77 -9.81
CA THR A 74 10.11 0.97 -8.98
C THR A 74 10.36 1.93 -7.83
N GLU A 75 11.48 1.78 -7.13
CA GLU A 75 11.80 2.60 -5.94
C GLU A 75 11.85 4.08 -6.30
N VAL A 76 12.60 4.45 -7.35
CA VAL A 76 12.73 5.85 -7.78
C VAL A 76 11.39 6.42 -8.22
N LEU A 77 10.63 5.64 -8.99
CA LEU A 77 9.31 6.06 -9.48
C LEU A 77 8.36 6.35 -8.31
N ILE A 78 8.24 5.43 -7.39
CA ILE A 78 7.31 5.59 -6.25
C ILE A 78 7.80 6.69 -5.31
N GLN A 79 9.10 6.79 -5.01
CA GLN A 79 9.65 7.88 -4.20
C GLN A 79 9.32 9.25 -4.79
N ASN A 80 9.40 9.40 -6.11
CA ASN A 80 9.05 10.66 -6.78
C ASN A 80 7.56 10.96 -6.65
N ILE A 81 6.70 9.97 -6.78
CA ILE A 81 5.24 10.14 -6.60
C ILE A 81 4.93 10.53 -5.15
N LEU A 82 5.53 9.84 -4.17
CA LEU A 82 5.30 10.14 -2.76
C LEU A 82 5.79 11.55 -2.39
N ALA A 83 6.94 11.96 -2.90
CA ALA A 83 7.46 13.31 -2.70
C ALA A 83 6.52 14.37 -3.28
N LEU A 84 5.97 14.14 -4.46
CA LEU A 84 4.99 15.02 -5.08
C LEU A 84 3.73 15.14 -4.21
N GLU A 85 3.21 14.03 -3.69
CA GLU A 85 2.04 14.05 -2.81
C GLU A 85 2.31 14.82 -1.52
N GLN A 86 3.50 14.67 -0.93
CA GLN A 86 3.89 15.41 0.28
C GLN A 86 3.95 16.91 0.04
N CYS A 87 4.41 17.34 -1.14
CA CYS A 87 4.59 18.78 -1.44
C CYS A 87 3.29 19.44 -1.90
N ASP A 88 2.57 18.81 -2.85
CA ASP A 88 1.51 19.46 -3.61
C ASP A 88 0.12 18.86 -3.35
N TYR A 89 0.03 17.63 -2.83
CA TYR A 89 -1.23 16.89 -2.71
C TYR A 89 -1.45 16.30 -1.33
N ARG A 90 -1.11 17.02 -0.26
CA ARG A 90 -1.22 16.51 1.12
C ARG A 90 -2.63 16.04 1.49
N ARG A 91 -3.67 16.67 0.91
CA ARG A 91 -5.07 16.31 1.17
C ARG A 91 -5.55 15.15 0.31
N HIS A 92 -4.75 14.72 -0.65
CA HIS A 92 -5.07 13.65 -1.59
C HIS A 92 -3.89 12.68 -1.76
N ALA A 93 -3.18 12.43 -0.66
CA ALA A 93 -2.00 11.57 -0.66
C ALA A 93 -2.36 10.08 -0.54
N ASP A 94 -3.25 9.61 -1.42
CA ASP A 94 -3.79 8.25 -1.37
C ASP A 94 -2.74 7.20 -1.74
N ILE A 95 -1.82 7.50 -2.66
CA ILE A 95 -0.71 6.60 -3.02
C ILE A 95 0.25 6.48 -1.85
N THR A 96 0.54 7.58 -1.15
CA THR A 96 1.33 7.57 0.07
C THR A 96 0.70 6.67 1.14
N ASP A 97 -0.59 6.84 1.39
CA ASP A 97 -1.33 6.01 2.35
C ASP A 97 -1.24 4.52 2.00
N PHE A 98 -1.41 4.18 0.73
CA PHE A 98 -1.32 2.81 0.23
C PHE A 98 0.04 2.17 0.55
N TYR A 99 1.14 2.87 0.22
CA TYR A 99 2.50 2.34 0.45
C TYR A 99 2.86 2.29 1.93
N LEU A 100 2.33 3.19 2.76
CA LEU A 100 2.50 3.10 4.21
C LEU A 100 1.79 1.89 4.79
N ILE A 101 0.60 1.56 4.30
CA ILE A 101 -0.10 0.32 4.69
C ILE A 101 0.72 -0.90 4.29
N LEU A 102 1.24 -0.93 3.06
CA LEU A 102 2.12 -2.02 2.61
C LEU A 102 3.35 -2.17 3.50
N ASP A 103 3.97 -1.07 3.91
CA ASP A 103 5.12 -1.10 4.82
C ASP A 103 4.78 -1.76 6.16
N HIS A 104 3.58 -1.51 6.68
CA HIS A 104 3.12 -2.15 7.91
C HIS A 104 2.77 -3.64 7.72
N LEU A 105 2.32 -4.04 6.53
CA LEU A 105 2.01 -5.44 6.23
C LEU A 105 3.26 -6.27 5.94
N ILE A 106 4.31 -5.65 5.43
CA ILE A 106 5.55 -6.31 4.99
C ILE A 106 6.69 -5.91 5.91
N ASN A 107 7.05 -6.79 6.84
CA ASN A 107 8.14 -6.56 7.77
C ASN A 107 9.39 -7.34 7.43
N THR A 108 9.23 -8.58 6.93
CA THR A 108 10.34 -9.48 6.62
C THR A 108 10.18 -10.08 5.23
N SER A 109 11.24 -10.75 4.76
CA SER A 109 11.21 -11.50 3.51
C SER A 109 10.11 -12.58 3.48
N LYS A 110 9.73 -13.11 4.63
CA LYS A 110 8.65 -14.10 4.73
C LYS A 110 7.30 -13.53 4.33
N ASP A 111 7.04 -12.26 4.68
CA ASP A 111 5.82 -11.56 4.25
C ASP A 111 5.81 -11.38 2.73
N VAL A 112 6.95 -11.01 2.15
CA VAL A 112 7.11 -10.90 0.69
C VAL A 112 6.89 -12.25 0.02
N ASP A 113 7.47 -13.32 0.55
CA ASP A 113 7.31 -14.67 0.01
C ASP A 113 5.84 -15.12 0.02
N LEU A 114 5.15 -14.86 1.14
CA LEU A 114 3.72 -15.15 1.26
C LEU A 114 2.91 -14.44 0.17
N LEU A 115 3.10 -13.15 0.00
CA LEU A 115 2.36 -12.37 -0.98
C LEU A 115 2.76 -12.72 -2.41
N SER A 116 4.01 -13.12 -2.64
CA SER A 116 4.48 -13.61 -3.94
C SER A 116 3.82 -14.94 -4.29
N ASN A 117 3.73 -15.85 -3.33
CA ASN A 117 3.09 -17.15 -3.53
C ASN A 117 1.59 -17.01 -3.82
N GLU A 118 0.95 -15.97 -3.31
CA GLU A 118 -0.46 -15.68 -3.61
C GLU A 118 -0.64 -14.90 -4.92
N GLY A 119 0.43 -14.67 -5.67
CA GLY A 119 0.37 -13.95 -6.95
C GLY A 119 0.19 -12.44 -6.83
N ILE A 120 0.30 -11.89 -5.62
CA ILE A 120 0.14 -10.45 -5.38
C ILE A 120 1.42 -9.71 -5.75
N ILE A 121 2.57 -10.19 -5.30
CA ILE A 121 3.87 -9.58 -5.58
C ILE A 121 4.56 -10.32 -6.73
N ASP A 122 4.89 -9.58 -7.78
CA ASP A 122 5.79 -10.00 -8.87
C ASP A 122 7.17 -9.41 -8.58
N ASN A 123 8.05 -10.23 -8.00
CA ASN A 123 9.38 -9.80 -7.59
C ASN A 123 10.37 -9.95 -8.76
N ARG A 124 10.69 -8.84 -9.41
CA ARG A 124 11.69 -8.76 -10.47
C ARG A 124 13.08 -8.37 -9.97
N LEU A 125 13.24 -8.21 -8.66
CA LEU A 125 14.52 -7.95 -8.01
C LEU A 125 15.26 -9.25 -7.69
N GLY A 126 14.57 -10.40 -7.71
CA GLY A 126 15.13 -11.72 -7.49
C GLY A 126 15.36 -12.09 -6.02
N ASP A 127 15.32 -11.15 -5.09
CA ASP A 127 15.53 -11.36 -3.66
C ASP A 127 14.41 -10.71 -2.87
N SER A 128 13.75 -11.48 -2.00
CA SER A 128 12.67 -11.00 -1.14
C SER A 128 13.15 -9.93 -0.14
N ASN A 129 14.39 -10.02 0.33
CA ASN A 129 15.00 -8.99 1.19
C ASN A 129 15.12 -7.65 0.45
N ALA A 130 15.41 -7.66 -0.84
CA ALA A 130 15.49 -6.44 -1.65
C ALA A 130 14.13 -5.75 -1.73
N VAL A 131 13.03 -6.49 -1.87
CA VAL A 131 11.66 -5.93 -1.85
C VAL A 131 11.36 -5.33 -0.49
N THR A 132 11.68 -6.03 0.60
CA THR A 132 11.47 -5.54 1.96
C THR A 132 12.22 -4.23 2.20
N SER A 133 13.49 -4.17 1.80
CA SER A 133 14.31 -2.97 1.93
C SER A 133 13.77 -1.80 1.11
N MET A 134 13.31 -2.07 -0.11
CA MET A 134 12.71 -1.06 -0.98
C MET A 134 11.47 -0.43 -0.32
N ILE A 135 10.56 -1.25 0.17
CA ILE A 135 9.34 -0.78 0.82
C ILE A 135 9.68 0.04 2.07
N ASN A 136 10.59 -0.44 2.91
CA ASN A 136 11.03 0.29 4.09
C ASN A 136 11.66 1.65 3.75
N ASN A 137 12.36 1.74 2.63
CA ASN A 137 12.96 3.00 2.19
C ASN A 137 11.93 4.02 1.71
N LEU A 138 10.79 3.57 1.20
CA LEU A 138 9.73 4.47 0.70
C LEU A 138 9.15 5.37 1.80
N LYS A 139 9.11 4.91 3.05
CA LYS A 139 8.53 5.67 4.16
C LYS A 139 9.46 6.76 4.71
N LYS A 140 10.74 6.77 4.35
CA LYS A 140 11.71 7.72 4.88
C LYS A 140 11.32 9.15 4.53
N GLY A 141 11.25 10.01 5.54
CA GLY A 141 10.89 11.42 5.38
C GLY A 141 9.40 11.68 5.19
N ILE A 142 8.55 10.66 5.27
CA ILE A 142 7.10 10.83 5.16
C ILE A 142 6.51 11.09 6.54
N PHE A 143 5.72 12.18 6.62
CA PHE A 143 4.99 12.55 7.82
C PHE A 143 3.50 12.67 7.49
N ARG A 144 2.64 11.95 8.22
CA ARG A 144 1.20 11.92 7.97
C ARG A 144 0.42 12.27 9.23
N ARG A 145 -0.71 12.98 9.04
CA ARG A 145 -1.67 13.33 10.11
C ARG A 145 -3.08 12.81 9.84
N ASP A 146 -3.35 12.44 8.61
CA ASP A 146 -4.64 11.95 8.16
C ASP A 146 -4.45 10.82 7.16
N MET A 147 -5.53 10.15 6.80
CA MET A 147 -5.53 9.12 5.78
C MET A 147 -6.89 9.01 5.11
N ASN A 148 -6.90 8.34 3.98
CA ASN A 148 -8.10 7.93 3.26
C ASN A 148 -9.04 7.14 4.20
N SER A 149 -10.32 7.53 4.27
CA SER A 149 -11.29 6.92 5.18
C SER A 149 -11.51 5.43 4.92
N ASN A 150 -11.48 4.99 3.66
CA ASN A 150 -11.60 3.58 3.33
C ASN A 150 -10.42 2.78 3.87
N TYR A 151 -9.21 3.32 3.78
CA TYR A 151 -8.02 2.69 4.33
C TYR A 151 -8.03 2.67 5.87
N TYR A 152 -8.53 3.75 6.48
CA TYR A 152 -8.72 3.79 7.93
C TYR A 152 -9.60 2.62 8.40
N ASN A 153 -10.78 2.50 7.79
CA ASN A 153 -11.72 1.45 8.15
C ASN A 153 -11.14 0.05 7.90
N LEU A 154 -10.47 -0.15 6.78
CA LEU A 154 -9.81 -1.41 6.46
C LEU A 154 -8.77 -1.79 7.51
N CYS A 155 -7.94 -0.86 7.93
CA CYS A 155 -6.92 -1.11 8.95
C CYS A 155 -7.53 -1.44 10.31
N GLU A 156 -8.61 -0.72 10.69
CA GLU A 156 -9.35 -1.03 11.92
C GLU A 156 -9.95 -2.44 11.86
N ASP A 157 -10.58 -2.80 10.75
CA ASP A 157 -11.17 -4.12 10.56
C ASP A 157 -10.13 -5.25 10.61
N LEU A 158 -8.95 -5.04 10.00
CA LEU A 158 -7.84 -6.00 10.08
C LEU A 158 -7.35 -6.19 11.51
N ASN A 159 -7.14 -5.10 12.23
CA ASN A 159 -6.67 -5.13 13.60
C ASN A 159 -7.69 -5.82 14.50
N GLU A 160 -8.97 -5.49 14.33
CA GLU A 160 -10.05 -6.10 15.08
C GLU A 160 -10.17 -7.61 14.80
N PHE A 161 -10.03 -8.02 13.54
CA PHE A 161 -10.06 -9.43 13.15
C PHE A 161 -8.96 -10.24 13.84
N TYR A 162 -7.76 -9.70 13.94
CA TYR A 162 -6.64 -10.36 14.62
C TYR A 162 -6.89 -10.48 16.13
N GLU A 163 -7.43 -9.44 16.74
CA GLU A 163 -7.62 -9.34 18.19
C GLU A 163 -8.84 -10.13 18.70
N LYS A 164 -9.76 -10.47 17.83
CA LYS A 164 -10.93 -11.29 18.17
C LYS A 164 -10.64 -12.77 17.92
N PRO A 165 -10.66 -13.61 18.96
CA PRO A 165 -10.48 -15.05 18.79
C PRO A 165 -11.62 -15.70 18.02
#